data_72d04bf86b7a4cc39665959b5ef36a4b
#
_entry.id   72d04bf86b7a4cc39665959b5ef36a4b
#
_cell.length_a   1.000
_cell.length_b   1.000
_cell.length_c   1.000
_cell.angle_alpha   90.00
_cell.angle_beta   90.00
_cell.angle_gamma   90.00
#
_symmetry.space_group_name_H-M   'P 1'
#
loop_
_entity.id
_entity.type
_entity.pdbx_description
1 polymer ?
#
loop_
_entity_poly.entity_id
_entity_poly.type
_entity_poly.pdbx_seq_one_letter_code
_entity_poly.pdbx_strand_id
1 'polypeptide(L)'
;SMGAATNNEGYFVLSNIPSGIYEINVAMIGYAVHKEKVDLSPGRSIRLEIRLTEEAIKGAEVLVTAERQKFEKSMESSQIALDLREINSTPAFVEPDVFRTLQMLPGVQTTSDFSSALYVRGSTPDQNLIMLDGIAVYNPYHLGGIFSTFNTDAIKEADFHAGGFPARYGGRMGAILNVINREGNTEKIRGSANLSLISSKALVE
;
A
#
# COMPACT_ATOMS: atom_id res chain seq x y z
N SER A 1 -33.34 12.96 -21.50
CA SER A 1 -33.55 11.50 -21.50
C SER A 1 -34.92 11.20 -20.90
N MET A 2 -35.70 10.35 -21.54
CA MET A 2 -36.97 9.86 -21.03
C MET A 2 -36.72 8.50 -20.45
N GLY A 3 -37.40 8.16 -19.33
CA GLY A 3 -37.24 6.88 -18.69
C GLY A 3 -38.48 6.49 -17.89
N ALA A 4 -38.69 5.19 -17.66
CA ALA A 4 -39.70 4.65 -16.80
C ALA A 4 -39.12 3.52 -15.96
N ALA A 5 -39.65 3.33 -14.76
CA ALA A 5 -39.38 2.13 -13.96
C ALA A 5 -40.41 1.03 -14.26
N THR A 6 -40.00 -0.22 -14.16
CA THR A 6 -40.88 -1.35 -14.23
C THR A 6 -41.69 -1.52 -12.94
N ASN A 7 -42.90 -2.08 -13.05
CA ASN A 7 -43.64 -2.55 -11.88
C ASN A 7 -43.08 -3.93 -11.39
N ASN A 8 -43.73 -4.52 -10.36
CA ASN A 8 -43.32 -5.80 -9.79
C ASN A 8 -43.43 -6.99 -10.76
N GLU A 9 -44.19 -6.85 -11.84
CA GLU A 9 -44.37 -7.85 -12.88
C GLU A 9 -43.43 -7.62 -14.08
N GLY A 10 -42.56 -6.59 -14.02
CA GLY A 10 -41.63 -6.24 -15.09
C GLY A 10 -42.25 -5.39 -16.21
N TYR A 11 -43.48 -4.90 -16.05
CA TYR A 11 -44.15 -4.06 -17.04
C TYR A 11 -43.65 -2.61 -16.96
N PHE A 12 -43.38 -2.01 -18.14
CA PHE A 12 -43.09 -0.58 -18.29
C PHE A 12 -43.86 -0.01 -19.48
N VAL A 13 -44.12 1.28 -19.44
CA VAL A 13 -44.71 2.02 -20.53
C VAL A 13 -43.98 3.33 -20.70
N LEU A 14 -43.55 3.62 -21.90
CA LEU A 14 -43.02 4.91 -22.32
C LEU A 14 -44.03 5.51 -23.33
N SER A 15 -44.67 6.61 -22.95
CA SER A 15 -45.68 7.30 -23.75
C SER A 15 -45.15 8.64 -24.27
N ASN A 16 -45.80 9.12 -25.34
CA ASN A 16 -45.51 10.42 -25.96
C ASN A 16 -44.07 10.57 -26.46
N ILE A 17 -43.48 9.50 -27.00
CA ILE A 17 -42.16 9.54 -27.61
C ILE A 17 -42.32 10.00 -29.05
N PRO A 18 -41.62 11.09 -29.48
CA PRO A 18 -41.60 11.47 -30.87
C PRO A 18 -41.13 10.36 -31.80
N SER A 19 -41.53 10.41 -33.06
CA SER A 19 -41.01 9.46 -34.06
C SER A 19 -39.49 9.61 -34.25
N GLY A 20 -38.76 8.51 -34.33
CA GLY A 20 -37.33 8.51 -34.51
C GLY A 20 -36.68 7.18 -34.11
N ILE A 21 -35.39 7.08 -34.30
CA ILE A 21 -34.60 5.90 -33.88
C ILE A 21 -34.03 6.19 -32.49
N TYR A 22 -34.28 5.29 -31.57
CA TYR A 22 -33.86 5.39 -30.16
C TYR A 22 -33.02 4.19 -29.72
N GLU A 23 -32.16 4.39 -28.79
CA GLU A 23 -31.51 3.30 -28.07
C GLU A 23 -32.15 3.20 -26.68
N ILE A 24 -32.72 2.04 -26.40
CA ILE A 24 -33.27 1.72 -25.09
C ILE A 24 -32.16 1.05 -24.28
N ASN A 25 -31.91 1.58 -23.10
CA ASN A 25 -30.99 1.01 -22.12
C ASN A 25 -31.80 0.50 -20.93
N VAL A 26 -31.75 -0.80 -20.67
CA VAL A 26 -32.42 -1.42 -19.53
C VAL A 26 -31.38 -1.92 -18.54
N ALA A 27 -31.50 -1.45 -17.32
CA ALA A 27 -30.53 -1.77 -16.25
C ALA A 27 -31.30 -2.24 -14.99
N MET A 28 -30.77 -3.28 -14.38
CA MET A 28 -31.23 -3.80 -13.08
C MET A 28 -30.02 -4.27 -12.29
N ILE A 29 -30.06 -4.08 -10.98
CA ILE A 29 -28.97 -4.55 -10.08
C ILE A 29 -28.86 -6.07 -10.17
N GLY A 30 -27.67 -6.61 -10.44
CA GLY A 30 -27.41 -8.03 -10.60
C GLY A 30 -27.58 -8.56 -12.03
N TYR A 31 -27.87 -7.69 -13.00
CA TYR A 31 -28.03 -8.05 -14.41
C TYR A 31 -27.17 -7.17 -15.32
N ALA A 32 -26.75 -7.75 -16.46
CA ALA A 32 -26.06 -6.99 -17.50
C ALA A 32 -26.98 -5.93 -18.11
N VAL A 33 -26.42 -4.76 -18.40
CA VAL A 33 -27.18 -3.69 -19.08
C VAL A 33 -27.54 -4.13 -20.49
N HIS A 34 -28.84 -4.27 -20.78
CA HIS A 34 -29.34 -4.57 -22.12
C HIS A 34 -29.50 -3.28 -22.92
N LYS A 35 -29.00 -3.28 -24.16
CA LYS A 35 -29.12 -2.16 -25.09
C LYS A 35 -29.74 -2.63 -26.39
N GLU A 36 -30.79 -1.95 -26.80
CA GLU A 36 -31.52 -2.29 -28.04
C GLU A 36 -31.90 -1.02 -28.81
N LYS A 37 -31.70 -1.04 -30.13
CA LYS A 37 -32.15 0.04 -31.01
C LYS A 37 -33.55 -0.20 -31.48
N VAL A 38 -34.39 0.79 -31.31
CA VAL A 38 -35.83 0.74 -31.66
C VAL A 38 -36.15 1.89 -32.61
N ASP A 39 -36.81 1.56 -33.71
CA ASP A 39 -37.31 2.55 -34.67
C ASP A 39 -38.81 2.80 -34.45
N LEU A 40 -39.15 3.99 -33.99
CA LEU A 40 -40.49 4.48 -33.75
C LEU A 40 -40.97 5.30 -34.95
N SER A 41 -41.54 4.61 -35.95
CA SER A 41 -42.24 5.26 -37.05
C SER A 41 -43.53 5.96 -36.59
N PRO A 42 -43.98 7.01 -37.26
CA PRO A 42 -45.17 7.78 -36.86
C PRO A 42 -46.40 6.88 -36.69
N GLY A 43 -47.10 7.00 -35.54
CA GLY A 43 -48.34 6.30 -35.23
C GLY A 43 -48.17 4.82 -34.87
N ARG A 44 -46.96 4.29 -34.69
CA ARG A 44 -46.69 2.90 -34.35
C ARG A 44 -46.42 2.73 -32.86
N SER A 45 -47.13 1.78 -32.26
CA SER A 45 -46.77 1.28 -30.92
C SER A 45 -45.94 0.01 -31.05
N ILE A 46 -44.84 -0.07 -30.31
CA ILE A 46 -43.95 -1.24 -30.31
C ILE A 46 -44.07 -1.92 -28.94
N ARG A 47 -44.22 -3.22 -28.97
CA ARG A 47 -44.11 -4.05 -27.77
C ARG A 47 -42.75 -4.74 -27.75
N LEU A 48 -42.00 -4.54 -26.69
CA LEU A 48 -40.68 -5.15 -26.46
C LEU A 48 -40.78 -6.18 -25.34
N GLU A 49 -40.16 -7.33 -25.52
CA GLU A 49 -39.93 -8.30 -24.47
C GLU A 49 -38.42 -8.42 -24.28
N ILE A 50 -37.93 -7.90 -23.17
CA ILE A 50 -36.52 -7.81 -22.89
C ILE A 50 -36.18 -8.79 -21.77
N ARG A 51 -35.25 -9.71 -22.06
CA ARG A 51 -34.72 -10.64 -21.06
C ARG A 51 -33.36 -10.21 -20.64
N LEU A 52 -33.22 -9.93 -19.36
CA LEU A 52 -31.93 -9.57 -18.78
C LEU A 52 -31.13 -10.83 -18.43
N THR A 53 -29.83 -10.80 -18.71
CA THR A 53 -28.91 -11.87 -18.33
C THR A 53 -28.35 -11.57 -16.97
N GLU A 54 -28.38 -12.51 -16.05
CA GLU A 54 -27.73 -12.35 -14.74
C GLU A 54 -26.24 -12.12 -14.92
N GLU A 55 -25.75 -11.05 -14.35
CA GLU A 55 -24.34 -10.74 -14.24
C GLU A 55 -24.02 -10.63 -12.75
N ALA A 56 -23.20 -11.57 -12.26
CA ALA A 56 -22.71 -11.46 -10.89
C ALA A 56 -22.10 -10.07 -10.74
N ILE A 57 -22.63 -9.28 -9.81
CA ILE A 57 -21.97 -8.04 -9.39
C ILE A 57 -20.58 -8.50 -8.93
N LYS A 58 -19.57 -8.36 -9.77
CA LYS A 58 -18.19 -8.32 -9.29
C LYS A 58 -18.18 -7.12 -8.38
N GLY A 59 -18.38 -7.39 -7.08
CA GLY A 59 -18.14 -6.37 -6.07
C GLY A 59 -16.82 -5.74 -6.46
N ALA A 60 -16.76 -4.42 -6.58
CA ALA A 60 -15.50 -3.75 -6.78
C ALA A 60 -14.60 -4.38 -5.73
N GLU A 61 -13.61 -5.14 -6.19
CA GLU A 61 -12.55 -5.65 -5.33
C GLU A 61 -12.14 -4.43 -4.55
N VAL A 62 -12.41 -4.44 -3.25
CA VAL A 62 -11.98 -3.34 -2.40
C VAL A 62 -10.48 -3.45 -2.47
N LEU A 63 -9.90 -2.78 -3.45
CA LEU A 63 -8.50 -2.42 -3.46
C LEU A 63 -8.34 -1.63 -2.16
N VAL A 64 -8.02 -2.38 -1.10
CA VAL A 64 -7.43 -1.78 0.09
C VAL A 64 -6.10 -1.28 -0.41
N THR A 65 -6.13 -0.08 -0.96
CA THR A 65 -4.94 0.58 -1.45
C THR A 65 -3.96 0.57 -0.29
N ALA A 66 -2.71 0.27 -0.59
CA ALA A 66 -1.63 0.34 0.38
C ALA A 66 -1.65 1.66 1.18
N GLU A 67 -2.21 2.72 0.59
CA GLU A 67 -2.48 4.02 1.21
C GLU A 67 -3.48 3.95 2.37
N ARG A 68 -4.55 3.16 2.28
CA ARG A 68 -5.51 3.00 3.37
C ARG A 68 -4.90 2.20 4.52
N GLN A 69 -4.10 1.19 4.22
CA GLN A 69 -3.34 0.47 5.24
C GLN A 69 -2.26 1.35 5.88
N LYS A 70 -1.57 2.19 5.10
CA LYS A 70 -0.66 3.21 5.64
C LYS A 70 -1.41 4.21 6.54
N PHE A 71 -2.60 4.65 6.14
CA PHE A 71 -3.41 5.59 6.92
C PHE A 71 -3.95 4.95 8.21
N GLU A 72 -4.42 3.71 8.17
CA GLU A 72 -4.86 2.98 9.37
C GLU A 72 -3.69 2.70 10.32
N LYS A 73 -2.51 2.36 9.80
CA LYS A 73 -1.26 2.23 10.58
C LYS A 73 -0.77 3.58 11.12
N SER A 74 -0.93 4.69 10.39
CA SER A 74 -0.51 6.03 10.82
C SER A 74 -1.41 6.62 11.91
N MET A 75 -2.56 6.05 12.19
CA MET A 75 -3.41 6.44 13.32
C MET A 75 -2.87 5.97 14.67
N GLU A 76 -1.93 5.06 14.72
CA GLU A 76 -1.10 4.85 15.91
C GLU A 76 -0.10 6.00 16.00
N SER A 77 -0.33 6.97 16.86
CA SER A 77 0.29 8.31 16.92
C SER A 77 1.83 8.36 17.12
N SER A 78 2.54 7.24 16.95
CA SER A 78 3.99 7.13 17.10
C SER A 78 4.63 6.12 16.13
N GLN A 79 3.88 5.54 15.19
CA GLN A 79 4.41 4.60 14.20
C GLN A 79 4.77 5.34 12.90
N ILE A 80 5.95 5.08 12.39
CA ILE A 80 6.42 5.56 11.08
C ILE A 80 6.85 4.32 10.30
N ALA A 81 6.19 4.07 9.17
CA ALA A 81 6.59 3.03 8.24
C ALA A 81 7.40 3.66 7.11
N LEU A 82 8.64 3.24 6.96
CA LEU A 82 9.54 3.67 5.89
C LEU A 82 9.58 2.59 4.81
N ASP A 83 9.30 2.96 3.58
CA ASP A 83 9.47 2.06 2.44
C ASP A 83 10.89 2.18 1.83
N LEU A 84 11.23 1.24 0.94
CA LEU A 84 12.54 1.22 0.27
C LEU A 84 12.83 2.51 -0.50
N ARG A 85 11.80 3.19 -1.04
CA ARG A 85 11.99 4.43 -1.81
C ARG A 85 12.37 5.58 -0.88
N GLU A 86 11.74 5.66 0.28
CA GLU A 86 12.03 6.66 1.29
C GLU A 86 13.47 6.48 1.82
N ILE A 87 13.87 5.23 2.12
CA ILE A 87 15.23 4.91 2.54
C ILE A 87 16.25 5.31 1.47
N ASN A 88 16.01 4.95 0.20
CA ASN A 88 16.92 5.26 -0.90
C ASN A 88 16.93 6.73 -1.31
N SER A 89 15.88 7.50 -1.03
CA SER A 89 15.82 8.94 -1.31
C SER A 89 16.55 9.79 -0.28
N THR A 90 16.87 9.20 0.87
CA THR A 90 17.57 9.91 1.95
C THR A 90 19.02 10.19 1.56
N PRO A 91 19.51 11.44 1.73
CA PRO A 91 20.91 11.74 1.51
C PRO A 91 21.80 10.86 2.38
N ALA A 92 22.66 10.09 1.74
CA ALA A 92 23.54 9.16 2.43
C ALA A 92 25.00 9.59 2.27
N PHE A 93 25.82 9.35 3.31
CA PHE A 93 27.23 9.68 3.27
C PHE A 93 28.01 8.77 2.29
N VAL A 94 27.64 7.50 2.23
CA VAL A 94 28.26 6.48 1.35
C VAL A 94 27.23 5.64 0.65
N GLU A 95 26.27 5.12 1.40
CA GLU A 95 25.17 4.30 0.89
C GLU A 95 23.90 4.55 1.72
N PRO A 96 22.71 4.32 1.13
CA PRO A 96 21.46 4.39 1.87
C PRO A 96 21.48 3.44 3.08
N ASP A 97 21.06 3.94 4.23
CA ASP A 97 21.04 3.18 5.47
C ASP A 97 19.78 3.50 6.29
N VAL A 98 19.13 2.46 6.82
CA VAL A 98 17.89 2.60 7.57
C VAL A 98 18.06 3.50 8.80
N PHE A 99 19.17 3.35 9.53
CA PHE A 99 19.41 4.16 10.72
C PHE A 99 19.63 5.63 10.37
N ARG A 100 20.31 5.90 9.26
CA ARG A 100 20.49 7.27 8.76
C ARG A 100 19.18 7.92 8.39
N THR A 101 18.31 7.18 7.75
CA THR A 101 16.96 7.66 7.44
C THR A 101 16.18 7.97 8.72
N LEU A 102 16.23 7.10 9.72
CA LEU A 102 15.60 7.32 11.02
C LEU A 102 16.16 8.52 11.78
N GLN A 103 17.45 8.80 11.65
CA GLN A 103 18.08 9.97 12.29
C GLN A 103 17.57 11.32 11.76
N MET A 104 16.91 11.33 10.59
CA MET A 104 16.27 12.54 10.05
C MET A 104 14.88 12.78 10.63
N LEU A 105 14.33 11.82 11.37
CA LEU A 105 12.99 11.94 11.94
C LEU A 105 12.98 12.82 13.19
N PRO A 106 11.89 13.58 13.41
CA PRO A 106 11.73 14.36 14.62
C PRO A 106 11.81 13.50 15.90
N GLY A 107 12.61 13.92 16.87
CA GLY A 107 12.77 13.21 18.15
C GLY A 107 13.80 12.09 18.12
N VAL A 108 14.48 11.87 17.01
CA VAL A 108 15.67 11.02 16.92
C VAL A 108 16.91 11.89 16.89
N GLN A 109 17.86 11.61 17.76
CA GLN A 109 19.11 12.37 17.88
C GLN A 109 20.29 11.46 17.56
N THR A 110 21.38 12.06 17.11
CA THR A 110 22.67 11.43 16.87
C THR A 110 23.76 12.16 17.65
N THR A 111 24.78 11.44 18.08
CA THR A 111 25.92 12.05 18.77
C THR A 111 27.00 12.56 17.84
N SER A 112 27.04 12.08 16.60
CA SER A 112 28.02 12.48 15.59
C SER A 112 27.55 12.04 14.19
N ASP A 113 28.02 12.71 13.15
CA ASP A 113 27.76 12.37 11.76
C ASP A 113 28.32 11.00 11.36
N PHE A 114 29.26 10.47 12.12
CA PHE A 114 29.87 9.15 11.92
C PHE A 114 29.28 8.07 12.81
N SER A 115 28.16 8.34 13.50
CA SER A 115 27.48 7.36 14.35
C SER A 115 26.07 7.06 13.82
N SER A 116 25.77 5.79 13.60
CA SER A 116 24.42 5.33 13.29
C SER A 116 23.56 5.02 14.54
N ALA A 117 24.08 5.33 15.73
CA ALA A 117 23.37 5.13 16.99
C ALA A 117 22.09 5.99 17.05
N LEU A 118 20.99 5.38 17.50
CA LEU A 118 19.68 6.01 17.59
C LEU A 118 19.36 6.40 19.03
N TYR A 119 19.34 7.69 19.31
CA TYR A 119 18.87 8.26 20.57
C TYR A 119 17.44 8.76 20.36
N VAL A 120 16.46 8.01 20.81
CA VAL A 120 15.06 8.31 20.52
C VAL A 120 14.39 8.90 21.74
N ARG A 121 13.92 10.15 21.64
CA ARG A 121 13.20 10.85 22.73
C ARG A 121 13.93 10.78 24.08
N GLY A 122 15.25 10.86 24.04
CA GLY A 122 16.10 10.83 25.25
C GLY A 122 16.49 9.42 25.73
N SER A 123 16.04 8.34 25.07
CA SER A 123 16.52 7.00 25.36
C SER A 123 17.89 6.75 24.74
N THR A 124 18.64 5.84 25.33
CA THR A 124 19.95 5.39 24.81
C THR A 124 19.78 4.27 23.78
N PRO A 125 20.76 4.06 22.89
CA PRO A 125 20.65 3.06 21.81
C PRO A 125 20.41 1.63 22.30
N ASP A 126 20.90 1.27 23.48
CA ASP A 126 20.70 -0.06 24.12
C ASP A 126 19.27 -0.28 24.61
N GLN A 127 18.50 0.80 24.78
CA GLN A 127 17.09 0.74 25.16
C GLN A 127 16.15 0.53 23.97
N ASN A 128 16.64 0.59 22.74
CA ASN A 128 15.84 0.33 21.56
C ASN A 128 15.77 -1.17 21.26
N LEU A 129 14.61 -1.64 20.81
CA LEU A 129 14.41 -2.98 20.29
C LEU A 129 14.53 -2.92 18.77
N ILE A 130 15.57 -3.55 18.24
CA ILE A 130 15.81 -3.61 16.80
C ILE A 130 15.63 -5.05 16.36
N MET A 131 14.79 -5.26 15.36
CA MET A 131 14.41 -6.58 14.87
C MET A 131 14.56 -6.67 13.36
N LEU A 132 14.84 -7.88 12.89
CA LEU A 132 14.78 -8.28 11.49
C LEU A 132 13.76 -9.41 11.38
N ASP A 133 12.69 -9.19 10.60
CA ASP A 133 11.57 -10.12 10.45
C ASP A 133 10.99 -10.60 11.81
N GLY A 134 10.90 -9.68 12.77
CA GLY A 134 10.41 -9.96 14.12
C GLY A 134 11.42 -10.63 15.07
N ILE A 135 12.64 -10.92 14.62
CA ILE A 135 13.72 -11.51 15.43
C ILE A 135 14.63 -10.39 15.93
N ALA A 136 14.86 -10.34 17.25
CA ALA A 136 15.73 -9.33 17.85
C ALA A 136 17.19 -9.46 17.38
N VAL A 137 17.75 -8.37 16.90
CA VAL A 137 19.16 -8.27 16.51
C VAL A 137 19.97 -7.70 17.67
N TYR A 138 20.91 -8.50 18.19
CA TYR A 138 21.70 -8.13 19.36
C TYR A 138 22.64 -6.93 19.06
N ASN A 139 23.35 -6.98 17.94
CA ASN A 139 24.23 -5.89 17.50
C ASN A 139 23.86 -5.45 16.08
N PRO A 140 23.05 -4.42 15.94
CA PRO A 140 22.60 -3.95 14.63
C PRO A 140 23.58 -2.99 13.93
N TYR A 141 24.79 -2.84 14.48
CA TYR A 141 25.79 -1.88 13.99
C TYR A 141 26.94 -2.58 13.28
N HIS A 142 27.43 -1.96 12.20
CA HIS A 142 28.57 -2.42 11.42
C HIS A 142 29.66 -1.32 11.34
N LEU A 143 30.91 -1.72 11.07
CA LEU A 143 32.07 -0.81 10.96
C LEU A 143 32.20 0.17 12.14
N GLY A 144 32.18 -0.36 13.36
CA GLY A 144 32.32 0.48 14.55
C GLY A 144 31.17 1.44 14.82
N GLY A 145 29.96 1.15 14.28
CA GLY A 145 28.79 1.95 14.49
C GLY A 145 28.54 3.04 13.43
N ILE A 146 29.21 2.97 12.29
CA ILE A 146 29.02 3.93 11.19
C ILE A 146 27.77 3.59 10.38
N PHE A 147 27.47 2.30 10.16
CA PHE A 147 26.36 1.77 9.38
C PHE A 147 25.52 0.78 10.17
N SER A 148 24.30 0.56 9.71
CA SER A 148 23.51 -0.58 10.13
C SER A 148 24.03 -1.89 9.49
N THR A 149 23.64 -3.04 10.08
CA THR A 149 23.95 -4.35 9.49
C THR A 149 22.95 -4.76 8.41
N PHE A 150 21.96 -3.93 8.14
CA PHE A 150 20.87 -4.25 7.20
C PHE A 150 21.27 -3.96 5.75
N ASN A 151 21.06 -4.95 4.88
CA ASN A 151 21.17 -4.73 3.44
C ASN A 151 19.90 -4.04 2.92
N THR A 152 19.99 -2.73 2.63
CA THR A 152 18.85 -1.93 2.17
C THR A 152 18.19 -2.48 0.92
N ASP A 153 18.93 -3.14 0.03
CA ASP A 153 18.37 -3.72 -1.19
C ASP A 153 17.45 -4.93 -0.92
N ALA A 154 17.60 -5.57 0.24
CA ALA A 154 16.76 -6.68 0.69
C ALA A 154 15.54 -6.23 1.50
N ILE A 155 15.45 -4.96 1.88
CA ILE A 155 14.36 -4.46 2.72
C ILE A 155 13.11 -4.21 1.89
N LYS A 156 11.96 -4.62 2.42
CA LYS A 156 10.63 -4.26 1.95
C LYS A 156 10.14 -3.00 2.62
N GLU A 157 10.16 -2.98 3.94
CA GLU A 157 9.71 -1.88 4.78
C GLU A 157 10.41 -1.91 6.14
N ALA A 158 10.45 -0.77 6.82
CA ALA A 158 10.93 -0.64 8.18
C ALA A 158 9.88 0.06 9.03
N ASP A 159 9.32 -0.67 10.01
CA ASP A 159 8.34 -0.14 10.96
C ASP A 159 9.06 0.41 12.17
N PHE A 160 8.96 1.72 12.38
CA PHE A 160 9.58 2.41 13.51
C PHE A 160 8.52 2.98 14.46
N HIS A 161 8.65 2.67 15.75
CA HIS A 161 7.82 3.19 16.82
C HIS A 161 8.69 3.99 17.79
N ALA A 162 8.51 5.30 17.81
CA ALA A 162 9.26 6.19 18.71
C ALA A 162 8.67 6.24 20.14
N GLY A 163 7.76 5.38 20.48
CA GLY A 163 7.02 5.28 21.76
C GLY A 163 5.59 4.82 21.54
N GLY A 164 4.86 4.46 22.61
CA GLY A 164 3.47 4.02 22.51
C GLY A 164 3.28 2.73 21.70
N PHE A 165 4.23 1.83 21.76
CA PHE A 165 4.23 0.60 20.97
C PHE A 165 3.27 -0.45 21.53
N PRO A 166 2.72 -1.34 20.67
CA PRO A 166 1.81 -2.43 21.05
C PRO A 166 2.41 -3.38 22.09
N ALA A 167 1.56 -4.01 22.91
CA ALA A 167 1.95 -4.92 23.97
C ALA A 167 2.72 -6.18 23.50
N ARG A 168 2.67 -6.48 22.20
CA ARG A 168 3.46 -7.55 21.58
C ARG A 168 4.98 -7.31 21.64
N TYR A 169 5.36 -6.06 21.81
CA TYR A 169 6.77 -5.69 21.95
C TYR A 169 7.11 -5.47 23.42
N GLY A 170 8.17 -6.09 23.88
CA GLY A 170 8.61 -5.97 25.27
C GLY A 170 10.11 -6.00 25.42
N GLY A 171 10.58 -5.84 26.69
CA GLY A 171 12.01 -5.95 27.03
C GLY A 171 12.87 -4.73 26.70
N ARG A 172 12.30 -3.67 26.09
CA ARG A 172 12.97 -2.41 25.81
C ARG A 172 12.02 -1.24 26.08
N MET A 173 12.57 -0.07 26.41
CA MET A 173 11.79 1.11 26.84
C MET A 173 11.91 2.30 25.91
N GLY A 174 12.88 2.31 24.99
CA GLY A 174 13.14 3.42 24.08
C GLY A 174 12.23 3.40 22.86
N ALA A 175 12.70 2.85 21.80
CA ALA A 175 12.00 2.74 20.53
C ALA A 175 12.00 1.29 20.02
N ILE A 176 11.16 1.02 19.04
CA ILE A 176 11.12 -0.26 18.35
C ILE A 176 11.33 -0.02 16.86
N LEU A 177 12.24 -0.76 16.29
CA LEU A 177 12.44 -0.83 14.84
C LEU A 177 12.30 -2.29 14.41
N ASN A 178 11.35 -2.57 13.55
CA ASN A 178 11.21 -3.88 12.90
C ASN A 178 11.48 -3.71 11.40
N VAL A 179 12.60 -4.22 10.95
CA VAL A 179 12.98 -4.26 9.53
C VAL A 179 12.42 -5.53 8.94
N ILE A 180 11.67 -5.40 7.85
CA ILE A 180 11.02 -6.51 7.17
C ILE A 180 11.68 -6.68 5.80
N ASN A 181 12.19 -7.87 5.56
CA ASN A 181 12.78 -8.22 4.27
C ASN A 181 11.69 -8.42 3.21
N ARG A 182 12.06 -8.18 1.97
CA ARG A 182 11.21 -8.51 0.83
C ARG A 182 11.28 -10.00 0.53
N GLU A 183 10.19 -10.52 0.01
CA GLU A 183 10.15 -11.87 -0.53
C GLU A 183 10.93 -11.90 -1.84
N GLY A 184 11.62 -13.01 -2.11
CA GLY A 184 12.33 -13.23 -3.36
C GLY A 184 11.38 -13.38 -4.55
N ASN A 185 11.94 -13.32 -5.76
CA ASN A 185 11.18 -13.49 -6.99
C ASN A 185 11.02 -14.99 -7.32
N THR A 186 9.79 -15.46 -7.40
CA THR A 186 9.47 -16.86 -7.72
C THR A 186 9.40 -17.15 -9.21
N GLU A 187 9.35 -16.12 -10.06
CA GLU A 187 9.16 -16.30 -11.51
C GLU A 187 10.49 -16.26 -12.28
N LYS A 188 11.43 -15.44 -11.85
CA LYS A 188 12.69 -15.20 -12.57
C LYS A 188 13.83 -14.94 -11.61
N ILE A 189 14.98 -15.50 -11.87
CA ILE A 189 16.21 -15.15 -11.14
C ILE A 189 16.56 -13.69 -11.47
N ARG A 190 16.65 -12.88 -10.44
CA ARG A 190 17.11 -11.49 -10.52
C ARG A 190 18.27 -11.30 -9.55
N GLY A 191 19.13 -10.36 -9.88
CA GLY A 191 20.24 -10.03 -9.00
C GLY A 191 20.67 -8.58 -9.19
N SER A 192 21.20 -8.02 -8.12
CA SER A 192 21.86 -6.72 -8.12
C SER A 192 23.19 -6.81 -7.39
N ALA A 193 24.17 -6.08 -7.85
CA ALA A 193 25.44 -5.91 -7.18
C ALA A 193 25.79 -4.44 -7.11
N ASN A 194 26.24 -4.00 -5.95
CA ASN A 194 26.68 -2.63 -5.72
C ASN A 194 28.10 -2.66 -5.12
N LEU A 195 28.97 -1.85 -5.67
CA LEU A 195 30.33 -1.68 -5.23
C LEU A 195 30.55 -0.20 -4.89
N SER A 196 30.95 0.09 -3.69
CA SER A 196 31.37 1.41 -3.25
C SER A 196 32.84 1.37 -2.76
N LEU A 197 33.37 2.52 -2.38
CA LEU A 197 34.76 2.60 -1.89
C LEU A 197 34.99 1.82 -0.59
N ILE A 198 33.98 1.58 0.19
CA ILE A 198 34.08 0.97 1.53
C ILE A 198 33.11 -0.19 1.75
N SER A 199 32.25 -0.49 0.80
CA SER A 199 31.30 -1.60 0.91
C SER A 199 31.10 -2.31 -0.43
N SER A 200 30.78 -3.59 -0.34
CA SER A 200 30.30 -4.37 -1.49
C SER A 200 29.10 -5.19 -1.05
N LYS A 201 28.03 -5.16 -1.84
CA LYS A 201 26.84 -5.94 -1.57
C LYS A 201 26.32 -6.58 -2.86
N ALA A 202 25.79 -7.77 -2.71
CA ALA A 202 25.14 -8.50 -3.78
C ALA A 202 23.83 -9.08 -3.26
N LEU A 203 22.81 -9.07 -4.10
CA LEU A 203 21.52 -9.68 -3.87
C LEU A 203 21.19 -10.57 -5.04
N VAL A 204 20.71 -11.77 -4.76
CA VAL A 204 20.16 -12.71 -5.75
C VAL A 204 18.81 -13.17 -5.25
N GLU A 205 17.81 -13.08 -6.08
CA GLU A 205 16.43 -13.46 -5.78
C GLU A 205 15.77 -14.22 -6.96
#